data_470d4e45ef38c2aeacb595ee4874eade
#
_entry.id   470d4e45ef38c2aeacb595ee4874eade
#
_cell.length_a   1.000
_cell.length_b   1.000
_cell.length_c   1.000
_cell.angle_alpha   90.00
_cell.angle_beta   90.00
_cell.angle_gamma   90.00
#
_symmetry.space_group_name_H-M   'P 1'
#
loop_
_entity.id
_entity.type
_entity.pdbx_description
1 polymer ?
#
loop_
_entity_poly.entity_id
_entity_poly.type
_entity_poly.pdbx_seq_one_letter_code
_entity_poly.pdbx_strand_id
1 'polypeptide(L)'
;MNAIDVQRTTSSVYGAVRLGYVLVESPRLAEWKRFAGDGIGMALAEDGPSDLAFRTDAHARRLIVRKSALEDLSLGWQVDSPAALDTILARLAAHKVAVEEVGGEEAALRGVERLWRFVGPKKQALELFVEPKLAAGPAAVRGEGFVTGERGLGHVAITTRKPEAMIAFWRQIFDAKVSDFIEDRIGGVDLKFTFLRVNSRHHSIAVAATKGLAMDPFTTKIQHLEMQAATLNDIGEAYRRCRELGFKIAMAVGQHTNDRDVSFYAVSPSGFYFELGWSSESDSEAEAWPVVTHKGISVWGHKPLDQTFGDKLAQMRYGVASLFRTEYSPF
;
A
#
# COMPACT_ATOMS: atom_id res chain seq x y z
N MET A 1 -12.59 -49.46 -10.61
CA MET A 1 -11.61 -48.42 -11.05
C MET A 1 -11.88 -47.22 -10.17
N ASN A 2 -11.02 -47.04 -9.16
CA ASN A 2 -11.19 -45.99 -8.15
C ASN A 2 -10.77 -44.63 -8.74
N ALA A 3 -11.69 -43.69 -8.71
CA ALA A 3 -11.36 -42.28 -8.93
C ALA A 3 -10.46 -41.83 -7.76
N ILE A 4 -9.21 -41.58 -8.03
CA ILE A 4 -8.28 -40.95 -7.10
C ILE A 4 -8.69 -39.47 -7.05
N ASP A 5 -9.36 -39.13 -5.95
CA ASP A 5 -9.68 -37.77 -5.56
C ASP A 5 -8.33 -37.06 -5.21
N VAL A 6 -7.74 -36.42 -6.20
CA VAL A 6 -6.55 -35.59 -5.97
C VAL A 6 -7.05 -34.29 -5.37
N GLN A 7 -7.31 -34.29 -4.07
CA GLN A 7 -7.30 -33.07 -3.29
C GLN A 7 -5.89 -32.48 -3.36
N ARG A 8 -5.63 -31.60 -4.35
CA ARG A 8 -4.53 -30.67 -4.29
C ARG A 8 -4.76 -29.78 -3.08
N THR A 9 -4.15 -30.13 -1.97
CA THR A 9 -3.91 -29.19 -0.87
C THR A 9 -3.08 -28.05 -1.44
N THR A 10 -3.74 -26.96 -1.84
CA THR A 10 -3.01 -25.75 -2.24
C THR A 10 -2.25 -25.27 -1.01
N SER A 11 -0.92 -25.32 -1.08
CA SER A 11 -0.05 -24.83 -0.01
C SER A 11 -0.38 -23.37 0.30
N SER A 12 -0.39 -23.03 1.60
CA SER A 12 -0.60 -21.63 2.01
C SER A 12 0.55 -20.76 1.50
N VAL A 13 0.20 -19.57 1.02
CA VAL A 13 1.16 -18.51 0.64
C VAL A 13 1.27 -17.42 1.72
N TYR A 14 0.59 -17.59 2.87
CA TYR A 14 0.73 -16.69 4.00
C TYR A 14 2.20 -16.69 4.49
N GLY A 15 2.74 -15.51 4.72
CA GLY A 15 4.14 -15.31 5.09
C GLY A 15 5.10 -15.15 3.89
N ALA A 16 4.70 -15.65 2.71
CA ALA A 16 5.53 -15.64 1.51
C ALA A 16 5.31 -14.41 0.61
N VAL A 17 4.46 -13.45 1.01
CA VAL A 17 4.10 -12.31 0.18
C VAL A 17 4.34 -11.01 0.93
N ARG A 18 4.86 -9.98 0.23
CA ARG A 18 5.06 -8.63 0.78
C ARG A 18 4.97 -7.56 -0.30
N LEU A 19 4.62 -6.33 0.08
CA LEU A 19 4.70 -5.20 -0.84
C LEU A 19 6.18 -4.94 -1.16
N GLY A 20 6.57 -5.14 -2.40
CA GLY A 20 7.96 -5.03 -2.85
C GLY A 20 8.30 -3.65 -3.37
N TYR A 21 7.45 -3.10 -4.23
CA TYR A 21 7.60 -1.76 -4.80
C TYR A 21 6.25 -1.12 -5.12
N VAL A 22 6.28 0.19 -5.32
CA VAL A 22 5.16 0.95 -5.91
C VAL A 22 5.69 1.71 -7.13
N LEU A 23 5.00 1.58 -8.27
CA LEU A 23 5.22 2.41 -9.43
C LEU A 23 4.08 3.42 -9.53
N VAL A 24 4.42 4.70 -9.57
CA VAL A 24 3.49 5.82 -9.72
C VAL A 24 3.66 6.42 -11.11
N GLU A 25 2.58 6.58 -11.84
CA GLU A 25 2.53 7.35 -13.07
C GLU A 25 2.12 8.79 -12.74
N SER A 26 2.98 9.76 -13.08
CA SER A 26 2.74 11.16 -12.73
C SER A 26 3.45 12.11 -13.69
N PRO A 27 2.82 13.26 -14.05
CA PRO A 27 3.51 14.30 -14.79
C PRO A 27 4.47 15.12 -13.90
N ARG A 28 4.46 14.94 -12.57
CA ARG A 28 5.10 15.81 -11.57
C ARG A 28 6.42 15.23 -11.03
N LEU A 29 7.35 14.82 -11.92
CA LEU A 29 8.64 14.21 -11.49
C LEU A 29 9.42 15.13 -10.52
N ALA A 30 9.53 16.42 -10.80
CA ALA A 30 10.27 17.33 -9.94
C ALA A 30 9.69 17.45 -8.53
N GLU A 31 8.36 17.46 -8.41
CA GLU A 31 7.70 17.47 -7.10
C GLU A 31 7.91 16.13 -6.36
N TRP A 32 7.82 15.00 -7.07
CA TRP A 32 8.10 13.69 -6.51
C TRP A 32 9.54 13.55 -6.03
N LYS A 33 10.52 14.11 -6.77
CA LYS A 33 11.92 14.11 -6.34
C LYS A 33 12.09 14.83 -5.01
N ARG A 34 11.51 16.02 -4.87
CA ARG A 34 11.52 16.78 -3.62
C ARG A 34 10.73 16.06 -2.51
N PHE A 35 9.57 15.50 -2.82
CA PHE A 35 8.71 14.84 -1.84
C PHE A 35 9.37 13.59 -1.27
N ALA A 36 9.69 12.61 -2.13
CA ALA A 36 10.22 11.32 -1.69
C ALA A 36 11.68 11.43 -1.19
N GLY A 37 12.52 12.21 -1.89
CA GLY A 37 13.95 12.38 -1.53
C GLY A 37 14.14 13.35 -0.37
N ASP A 38 13.73 14.60 -0.54
CA ASP A 38 14.03 15.65 0.44
C ASP A 38 13.05 15.64 1.62
N GLY A 39 11.77 15.39 1.39
CA GLY A 39 10.73 15.36 2.41
C GLY A 39 10.77 14.08 3.22
N ILE A 40 10.43 12.97 2.60
CA ILE A 40 10.32 11.64 3.26
C ILE A 40 11.72 11.10 3.62
N GLY A 41 12.71 11.28 2.77
CA GLY A 41 14.10 10.91 3.07
C GLY A 41 14.54 9.60 2.41
N MET A 42 13.85 9.15 1.36
CA MET A 42 14.27 7.99 0.57
C MET A 42 15.54 8.32 -0.24
N ALA A 43 16.39 7.32 -0.46
CA ALA A 43 17.57 7.47 -1.31
C ALA A 43 17.16 7.51 -2.78
N LEU A 44 17.51 8.60 -3.49
CA LEU A 44 17.35 8.67 -4.94
C LEU A 44 18.38 7.74 -5.61
N ALA A 45 17.92 6.70 -6.27
CA ALA A 45 18.73 5.70 -6.96
C ALA A 45 18.90 6.03 -8.44
N GLU A 46 17.88 6.58 -9.09
CA GLU A 46 17.91 7.03 -10.48
C GLU A 46 17.19 8.36 -10.63
N ASP A 47 17.79 9.24 -11.46
CA ASP A 47 17.30 10.59 -11.75
C ASP A 47 17.27 10.79 -13.27
N GLY A 48 16.32 10.14 -13.91
CA GLY A 48 16.13 10.19 -15.36
C GLY A 48 15.14 11.28 -15.79
N PRO A 49 15.14 11.65 -17.08
CA PRO A 49 14.19 12.62 -17.64
C PRO A 49 12.77 12.06 -17.76
N SER A 50 12.61 10.75 -17.79
CA SER A 50 11.34 10.02 -17.93
C SER A 50 10.90 9.31 -16.68
N ASP A 51 11.82 9.03 -15.75
CA ASP A 51 11.53 8.29 -14.53
C ASP A 51 12.52 8.63 -13.40
N LEU A 52 12.04 8.39 -12.17
CA LEU A 52 12.83 8.46 -10.94
C LEU A 52 12.69 7.11 -10.23
N ALA A 53 13.76 6.67 -9.59
CA ALA A 53 13.70 5.52 -8.70
C ALA A 53 14.28 5.88 -7.32
N PHE A 54 13.56 5.44 -6.29
CA PHE A 54 13.96 5.60 -4.89
C PHE A 54 14.09 4.24 -4.23
N ARG A 55 15.00 4.14 -3.29
CA ARG A 55 15.22 2.94 -2.48
C ARG A 55 15.31 3.28 -0.99
N THR A 56 15.06 2.30 -0.17
CA THR A 56 15.09 2.37 1.30
C THR A 56 16.02 1.34 1.91
N ASP A 57 16.40 0.34 1.13
CA ASP A 57 17.21 -0.83 1.53
C ASP A 57 18.07 -1.33 0.36
N ALA A 58 18.41 -2.62 0.39
CA ALA A 58 19.22 -3.27 -0.66
C ALA A 58 18.49 -3.44 -2.00
N HIS A 59 17.15 -3.38 -2.06
CA HIS A 59 16.44 -3.41 -3.34
C HIS A 59 16.84 -2.22 -4.20
N ALA A 60 17.08 -2.43 -5.48
CA ALA A 60 17.46 -1.36 -6.39
C ALA A 60 16.36 -0.29 -6.50
N ARG A 61 15.08 -0.70 -6.39
CA ARG A 61 13.93 0.19 -6.54
C ARG A 61 12.80 -0.20 -5.59
N ARG A 62 12.28 0.77 -4.85
CA ARG A 62 11.14 0.59 -3.94
C ARG A 62 9.97 1.51 -4.31
N LEU A 63 10.25 2.75 -4.67
CA LEU A 63 9.29 3.68 -5.22
C LEU A 63 9.82 4.14 -6.58
N ILE A 64 9.03 3.92 -7.62
CA ILE A 64 9.35 4.34 -8.98
C ILE A 64 8.32 5.38 -9.40
N VAL A 65 8.77 6.48 -10.01
CA VAL A 65 7.87 7.48 -10.56
C VAL A 65 8.17 7.61 -12.05
N ARG A 66 7.23 7.19 -12.89
CA ARG A 66 7.32 7.31 -14.35
C ARG A 66 6.56 8.53 -14.84
N LYS A 67 7.17 9.32 -15.70
CA LYS A 67 6.52 10.45 -16.35
C LYS A 67 5.37 9.97 -17.23
N SER A 68 4.16 10.41 -16.91
CA SER A 68 2.94 10.05 -17.64
C SER A 68 1.91 11.16 -17.49
N ALA A 69 1.06 11.33 -18.48
CA ALA A 69 -0.14 12.15 -18.36
C ALA A 69 -1.24 11.45 -17.54
N LEU A 70 -1.14 10.14 -17.38
CA LEU A 70 -1.99 9.36 -16.50
C LEU A 70 -1.53 9.59 -15.05
N GLU A 71 -2.50 9.62 -14.14
CA GLU A 71 -2.24 9.62 -12.70
C GLU A 71 -2.75 8.29 -12.15
N ASP A 72 -1.91 7.25 -12.24
CA ASP A 72 -2.23 5.89 -11.80
C ASP A 72 -1.07 5.30 -11.01
N LEU A 73 -1.25 4.11 -10.48
CA LEU A 73 -0.20 3.40 -9.77
C LEU A 73 -0.33 1.88 -9.94
N SER A 74 0.81 1.20 -9.86
CA SER A 74 0.92 -0.26 -9.79
C SER A 74 1.56 -0.67 -8.46
N LEU A 75 1.06 -1.76 -7.88
CA LEU A 75 1.57 -2.34 -6.65
C LEU A 75 2.29 -3.65 -6.97
N GLY A 76 3.61 -3.66 -6.77
CA GLY A 76 4.45 -4.84 -6.96
C GLY A 76 4.55 -5.66 -5.68
N TRP A 77 4.01 -6.87 -5.69
CA TRP A 77 4.05 -7.81 -4.57
C TRP A 77 5.16 -8.83 -4.81
N GLN A 78 6.15 -8.83 -3.93
CA GLN A 78 7.21 -9.84 -3.94
C GLN A 78 6.68 -11.14 -3.36
N VAL A 79 7.04 -12.25 -4.01
CA VAL A 79 6.72 -13.62 -3.60
C VAL A 79 8.02 -14.36 -3.35
N ASP A 80 8.13 -15.08 -2.24
CA ASP A 80 9.41 -15.67 -1.79
C ASP A 80 9.96 -16.78 -2.67
N SER A 81 9.10 -17.44 -3.47
CA SER A 81 9.53 -18.56 -4.28
C SER A 81 8.68 -18.75 -5.54
N PRO A 82 9.24 -19.39 -6.58
CA PRO A 82 8.45 -19.80 -7.75
C PRO A 82 7.25 -20.67 -7.39
N ALA A 83 7.35 -21.56 -6.41
CA ALA A 83 6.25 -22.42 -6.00
C ALA A 83 5.07 -21.64 -5.38
N ALA A 84 5.35 -20.63 -4.57
CA ALA A 84 4.33 -19.73 -4.04
C ALA A 84 3.71 -18.87 -5.15
N LEU A 85 4.51 -18.40 -6.11
CA LEU A 85 4.03 -17.70 -7.29
C LEU A 85 3.09 -18.59 -8.11
N ASP A 86 3.47 -19.84 -8.42
CA ASP A 86 2.64 -20.79 -9.17
C ASP A 86 1.29 -21.02 -8.47
N THR A 87 1.31 -21.09 -7.13
CA THR A 87 0.09 -21.20 -6.32
C THR A 87 -0.83 -20.00 -6.50
N ILE A 88 -0.29 -18.79 -6.46
CA ILE A 88 -1.07 -17.56 -6.67
C ILE A 88 -1.61 -17.50 -8.11
N LEU A 89 -0.78 -17.80 -9.10
CA LEU A 89 -1.19 -17.82 -10.52
C LEU A 89 -2.30 -18.84 -10.77
N ALA A 90 -2.23 -20.03 -10.18
CA ALA A 90 -3.27 -21.05 -10.27
C ALA A 90 -4.60 -20.57 -9.66
N ARG A 91 -4.57 -19.85 -8.52
CA ARG A 91 -5.75 -19.27 -7.90
C ARG A 91 -6.37 -18.18 -8.78
N LEU A 92 -5.54 -17.27 -9.33
CA LEU A 92 -6.00 -16.24 -10.26
C LEU A 92 -6.68 -16.87 -11.49
N ALA A 93 -6.07 -17.92 -12.06
CA ALA A 93 -6.65 -18.66 -13.19
C ALA A 93 -8.00 -19.34 -12.83
N ALA A 94 -8.12 -19.93 -11.63
CA ALA A 94 -9.38 -20.52 -11.14
C ALA A 94 -10.51 -19.49 -11.05
N HIS A 95 -10.16 -18.23 -10.72
CA HIS A 95 -11.09 -17.10 -10.72
C HIS A 95 -11.20 -16.37 -12.07
N LYS A 96 -10.60 -16.94 -13.14
CA LYS A 96 -10.60 -16.37 -14.50
C LYS A 96 -10.03 -14.96 -14.58
N VAL A 97 -9.12 -14.61 -13.69
CA VAL A 97 -8.37 -13.37 -13.74
C VAL A 97 -7.25 -13.52 -14.76
N ALA A 98 -7.27 -12.70 -15.80
CA ALA A 98 -6.21 -12.71 -16.82
C ALA A 98 -4.91 -12.18 -16.22
N VAL A 99 -3.80 -12.89 -16.47
CA VAL A 99 -2.47 -12.52 -16.02
C VAL A 99 -1.56 -12.41 -17.25
N GLU A 100 -0.79 -11.35 -17.30
CA GLU A 100 0.22 -11.08 -18.32
C GLU A 100 1.63 -11.26 -17.72
N GLU A 101 2.47 -12.07 -18.35
CA GLU A 101 3.90 -12.11 -18.02
C GLU A 101 4.60 -10.96 -18.74
N VAL A 102 5.38 -10.16 -18.00
CA VAL A 102 6.05 -8.95 -18.51
C VAL A 102 7.54 -9.04 -18.23
N GLY A 103 8.34 -8.79 -19.24
CA GLY A 103 9.81 -8.73 -19.18
C GLY A 103 10.37 -7.47 -19.82
N GLY A 104 11.67 -7.51 -20.21
CA GLY A 104 12.32 -6.43 -20.93
C GLY A 104 12.36 -5.10 -20.15
N GLU A 105 12.16 -4.00 -20.86
CA GLU A 105 12.27 -2.64 -20.31
C GLU A 105 11.27 -2.37 -19.21
N GLU A 106 10.05 -2.88 -19.32
CA GLU A 106 9.01 -2.71 -18.30
C GLU A 106 9.36 -3.40 -16.97
N ALA A 107 9.93 -4.59 -17.02
CA ALA A 107 10.42 -5.29 -15.83
C ALA A 107 11.67 -4.60 -15.26
N ALA A 108 12.59 -4.18 -16.14
CA ALA A 108 13.81 -3.46 -15.76
C ALA A 108 13.48 -2.12 -15.04
N LEU A 109 12.47 -1.40 -15.50
CA LEU A 109 11.97 -0.19 -14.82
C LEU A 109 11.56 -0.44 -13.37
N ARG A 110 11.12 -1.64 -13.05
CA ARG A 110 10.73 -2.05 -11.68
C ARG A 110 11.86 -2.65 -10.86
N GLY A 111 13.04 -2.78 -11.47
CA GLY A 111 14.19 -3.42 -10.83
C GLY A 111 14.00 -4.92 -10.63
N VAL A 112 13.36 -5.58 -11.60
CA VAL A 112 13.16 -7.04 -11.67
C VAL A 112 13.49 -7.56 -13.05
N GLU A 113 13.57 -8.87 -13.25
CA GLU A 113 13.77 -9.47 -14.57
C GLU A 113 12.45 -9.83 -15.26
N ARG A 114 11.49 -10.28 -14.45
CA ARG A 114 10.14 -10.65 -14.88
C ARG A 114 9.14 -10.31 -13.81
N LEU A 115 7.92 -10.01 -14.23
CA LEU A 115 6.77 -9.83 -13.36
C LEU A 115 5.51 -10.39 -14.04
N TRP A 116 4.49 -10.64 -13.24
CA TRP A 116 3.16 -11.08 -13.69
C TRP A 116 2.13 -10.04 -13.29
N ARG A 117 1.54 -9.38 -14.28
CA ARG A 117 0.59 -8.28 -14.10
C ARG A 117 -0.84 -8.76 -14.26
N PHE A 118 -1.72 -8.27 -13.41
CA PHE A 118 -3.15 -8.51 -13.49
C PHE A 118 -3.93 -7.36 -12.88
N VAL A 119 -5.26 -7.35 -13.14
CA VAL A 119 -6.16 -6.32 -12.62
C VAL A 119 -6.87 -6.83 -11.39
N GLY A 120 -6.57 -6.25 -10.24
CA GLY A 120 -7.23 -6.50 -8.97
C GLY A 120 -8.50 -5.65 -8.76
N PRO A 121 -9.13 -5.78 -7.56
CA PRO A 121 -10.29 -4.98 -7.20
C PRO A 121 -10.05 -3.48 -7.40
N LYS A 122 -11.11 -2.73 -7.66
CA LYS A 122 -11.04 -1.28 -7.95
C LYS A 122 -10.14 -0.95 -9.16
N LYS A 123 -9.94 -1.93 -10.07
CA LYS A 123 -9.03 -1.83 -11.22
C LYS A 123 -7.58 -1.47 -10.83
N GLN A 124 -7.13 -1.93 -9.68
CA GLN A 124 -5.72 -1.78 -9.30
C GLN A 124 -4.84 -2.61 -10.22
N ALA A 125 -3.76 -2.03 -10.73
CA ALA A 125 -2.71 -2.78 -11.38
C ALA A 125 -1.85 -3.48 -10.29
N LEU A 126 -1.98 -4.80 -10.20
CA LEU A 126 -1.20 -5.64 -9.29
C LEU A 126 -0.16 -6.40 -10.09
N GLU A 127 1.04 -6.45 -9.56
CA GLU A 127 2.19 -7.09 -10.18
C GLU A 127 2.83 -8.07 -9.18
N LEU A 128 3.19 -9.26 -9.63
CA LEU A 128 3.92 -10.26 -8.83
C LEU A 128 5.33 -10.40 -9.36
N PHE A 129 6.30 -10.60 -8.49
CA PHE A 129 7.67 -10.93 -8.85
C PHE A 129 8.34 -11.75 -7.76
N VAL A 130 9.40 -12.49 -8.09
CA VAL A 130 10.13 -13.30 -7.11
C VAL A 130 11.42 -12.59 -6.70
N GLU A 131 12.31 -12.33 -7.64
CA GLU A 131 13.65 -11.84 -7.37
C GLU A 131 13.78 -10.35 -7.71
N PRO A 132 14.03 -9.48 -6.71
CA PRO A 132 14.39 -8.10 -6.98
C PRO A 132 15.86 -7.99 -7.40
N LYS A 133 16.17 -7.03 -8.25
CA LYS A 133 17.55 -6.60 -8.45
C LYS A 133 18.02 -5.86 -7.21
N LEU A 134 19.23 -6.18 -6.77
CA LEU A 134 19.85 -5.53 -5.62
C LEU A 134 20.81 -4.44 -6.11
N ALA A 135 20.86 -3.33 -5.40
CA ALA A 135 21.82 -2.27 -5.64
C ALA A 135 23.14 -2.56 -4.91
N ALA A 136 24.23 -2.09 -5.46
CA ALA A 136 25.51 -2.12 -4.77
C ALA A 136 25.52 -1.11 -3.61
N GLY A 137 25.92 -1.55 -2.43
CA GLY A 137 26.08 -0.74 -1.23
C GLY A 137 24.77 -0.29 -0.56
N PRO A 138 24.89 0.37 0.59
CA PRO A 138 23.75 0.82 1.39
C PRO A 138 22.95 1.92 0.67
N ALA A 139 21.67 2.06 1.05
CA ALA A 139 20.87 3.19 0.60
C ALA A 139 21.27 4.46 1.36
N ALA A 140 21.56 5.54 0.64
CA ALA A 140 21.86 6.86 1.24
C ALA A 140 20.55 7.56 1.65
N VAL A 141 19.82 6.96 2.58
CA VAL A 141 18.58 7.52 3.15
C VAL A 141 18.90 8.64 4.14
N ARG A 142 17.90 9.47 4.47
CA ARG A 142 18.04 10.47 5.54
C ARG A 142 17.67 9.82 6.88
N GLY A 143 18.39 10.20 7.95
CA GLY A 143 18.20 9.64 9.29
C GLY A 143 18.70 8.21 9.41
N GLU A 144 18.06 7.44 10.30
CA GLU A 144 18.37 6.02 10.54
C GLU A 144 17.71 5.07 9.53
N GLY A 145 16.80 5.60 8.70
CA GLY A 145 16.22 4.90 7.56
C GLY A 145 14.86 4.27 7.80
N PHE A 146 14.65 3.08 7.21
CA PHE A 146 13.34 2.46 7.13
C PHE A 146 13.38 0.99 7.55
N VAL A 147 12.28 0.51 8.11
CA VAL A 147 12.08 -0.91 8.44
C VAL A 147 11.41 -1.59 7.24
N THR A 148 12.20 -2.35 6.50
CA THR A 148 11.81 -3.07 5.27
C THR A 148 12.20 -4.55 5.34
N GLY A 149 12.93 -5.08 4.38
CA GLY A 149 13.39 -6.47 4.36
C GLY A 149 12.24 -7.46 4.17
N GLU A 150 12.14 -8.45 5.03
CA GLU A 150 11.10 -9.50 4.97
C GLU A 150 9.69 -8.96 5.19
N ARG A 151 9.55 -7.80 5.83
CA ARG A 151 8.27 -7.13 6.01
C ARG A 151 7.79 -6.37 4.77
N GLY A 152 8.66 -6.20 3.76
CA GLY A 152 8.38 -5.41 2.56
C GLY A 152 8.41 -3.91 2.78
N LEU A 153 8.00 -3.15 1.76
CA LEU A 153 8.05 -1.69 1.74
C LEU A 153 7.18 -1.04 2.83
N GLY A 154 6.01 -1.61 3.08
CA GLY A 154 5.02 -1.05 3.99
C GLY A 154 3.65 -1.66 3.78
N HIS A 155 2.60 -0.85 3.92
CA HIS A 155 1.22 -1.26 3.64
C HIS A 155 0.48 -0.24 2.74
N VAL A 156 -0.67 -0.65 2.23
CA VAL A 156 -1.57 0.22 1.48
C VAL A 156 -2.96 0.24 2.10
N ALA A 157 -3.57 1.42 2.17
CA ALA A 157 -4.98 1.55 2.51
C ALA A 157 -5.82 1.84 1.27
N ILE A 158 -6.95 1.19 1.17
CA ILE A 158 -7.83 1.23 0.02
C ILE A 158 -9.23 1.55 0.51
N THR A 159 -9.82 2.62 0.00
CA THR A 159 -11.25 2.87 0.17
C THR A 159 -12.03 2.14 -0.91
N THR A 160 -13.18 1.55 -0.57
CA THR A 160 -13.98 0.78 -1.53
C THR A 160 -15.46 0.81 -1.16
N ARG A 161 -16.31 0.68 -2.17
CA ARG A 161 -17.75 0.48 -2.01
C ARG A 161 -18.15 -1.00 -1.98
N LYS A 162 -17.16 -1.90 -2.20
CA LYS A 162 -17.34 -3.36 -2.20
C LYS A 162 -16.35 -4.03 -1.24
N PRO A 163 -16.44 -3.71 0.09
CA PRO A 163 -15.44 -4.19 1.05
C PRO A 163 -15.39 -5.72 1.15
N GLU A 164 -16.52 -6.41 1.08
CA GLU A 164 -16.57 -7.87 1.16
C GLU A 164 -15.82 -8.52 -0.01
N ALA A 165 -16.02 -8.02 -1.23
CA ALA A 165 -15.33 -8.53 -2.42
C ALA A 165 -13.83 -8.21 -2.38
N MET A 166 -13.45 -7.02 -1.88
CA MET A 166 -12.04 -6.64 -1.68
C MET A 166 -11.36 -7.57 -0.68
N ILE A 167 -11.99 -7.80 0.48
CA ILE A 167 -11.48 -8.70 1.52
C ILE A 167 -11.40 -10.14 1.01
N ALA A 168 -12.44 -10.61 0.30
CA ALA A 168 -12.47 -11.95 -0.27
C ALA A 168 -11.32 -12.16 -1.26
N PHE A 169 -11.03 -11.17 -2.11
CA PHE A 169 -9.91 -11.22 -3.04
C PHE A 169 -8.58 -11.46 -2.31
N TRP A 170 -8.23 -10.63 -1.34
CA TRP A 170 -6.97 -10.75 -0.59
C TRP A 170 -6.87 -12.07 0.17
N ARG A 171 -7.98 -12.53 0.75
CA ARG A 171 -8.02 -13.80 1.48
C ARG A 171 -7.91 -15.02 0.59
N GLN A 172 -8.57 -15.02 -0.57
CA GLN A 172 -8.60 -16.20 -1.44
C GLN A 172 -7.36 -16.32 -2.32
N ILE A 173 -6.79 -15.19 -2.75
CA ILE A 173 -5.61 -15.19 -3.60
C ILE A 173 -4.32 -15.28 -2.78
N PHE A 174 -4.22 -14.53 -1.67
CA PHE A 174 -2.98 -14.34 -0.91
C PHE A 174 -3.00 -14.94 0.49
N ASP A 175 -4.04 -15.68 0.86
CA ASP A 175 -4.26 -16.21 2.23
C ASP A 175 -4.20 -15.12 3.30
N ALA A 176 -4.61 -13.90 2.98
CA ALA A 176 -4.59 -12.79 3.91
C ALA A 176 -5.45 -13.11 5.15
N LYS A 177 -4.90 -12.86 6.33
CA LYS A 177 -5.58 -13.01 7.62
C LYS A 177 -6.07 -11.66 8.11
N VAL A 178 -7.21 -11.63 8.77
CA VAL A 178 -7.69 -10.42 9.46
C VAL A 178 -6.86 -10.22 10.72
N SER A 179 -6.33 -9.02 10.91
CA SER A 179 -5.65 -8.62 12.14
C SER A 179 -6.65 -8.05 13.14
N ASP A 180 -7.43 -7.07 12.73
CA ASP A 180 -8.47 -6.44 13.54
C ASP A 180 -9.41 -5.57 12.70
N PHE A 181 -10.26 -4.82 13.40
CA PHE A 181 -11.17 -3.85 12.83
C PHE A 181 -11.08 -2.52 13.58
N ILE A 182 -11.33 -1.41 12.87
CA ILE A 182 -11.64 -0.13 13.50
C ILE A 182 -13.03 0.31 13.06
N GLU A 183 -13.82 0.81 13.99
CA GLU A 183 -15.05 1.55 13.71
C GLU A 183 -14.89 2.98 14.20
N ASP A 184 -15.17 3.94 13.31
CA ASP A 184 -15.06 5.36 13.63
C ASP A 184 -16.14 6.18 12.91
N ARG A 185 -16.35 7.41 13.37
CA ARG A 185 -17.24 8.37 12.73
C ARG A 185 -16.47 9.64 12.37
N ILE A 186 -16.17 9.77 11.08
CA ILE A 186 -15.37 10.87 10.55
C ILE A 186 -16.26 11.78 9.70
N GLY A 187 -16.29 13.07 10.01
CA GLY A 187 -17.10 14.04 9.26
C GLY A 187 -18.60 13.70 9.22
N GLY A 188 -19.12 13.00 10.23
CA GLY A 188 -20.52 12.58 10.30
C GLY A 188 -20.81 11.26 9.56
N VAL A 189 -19.83 10.64 8.93
CA VAL A 189 -19.95 9.37 8.20
C VAL A 189 -19.39 8.24 9.04
N ASP A 190 -20.18 7.18 9.24
CA ASP A 190 -19.73 5.98 9.95
C ASP A 190 -18.87 5.14 9.01
N LEU A 191 -17.67 4.79 9.48
CA LEU A 191 -16.66 4.04 8.73
C LEU A 191 -16.35 2.72 9.43
N LYS A 192 -16.00 1.72 8.62
CA LYS A 192 -15.40 0.48 9.08
C LYS A 192 -14.10 0.25 8.33
N PHE A 193 -13.05 -0.06 9.08
CA PHE A 193 -11.76 -0.46 8.57
C PHE A 193 -11.54 -1.92 8.89
N THR A 194 -11.04 -2.69 7.92
CA THR A 194 -10.62 -4.09 8.09
C THR A 194 -9.15 -4.17 7.74
N PHE A 195 -8.34 -4.62 8.67
CA PHE A 195 -6.90 -4.75 8.51
C PHE A 195 -6.54 -6.19 8.18
N LEU A 196 -5.79 -6.37 7.08
CA LEU A 196 -5.42 -7.67 6.53
C LEU A 196 -3.89 -7.79 6.48
N ARG A 197 -3.35 -8.89 6.97
CA ARG A 197 -1.93 -9.22 6.88
C ARG A 197 -1.70 -10.41 5.95
N VAL A 198 -0.63 -10.35 5.16
CA VAL A 198 -0.12 -11.44 4.32
C VAL A 198 1.23 -11.97 4.82
N ASN A 199 1.81 -11.31 5.81
CA ASN A 199 3.08 -11.67 6.48
C ASN A 199 3.07 -11.24 7.96
N SER A 200 4.25 -11.07 8.57
CA SER A 200 4.41 -10.70 9.98
C SER A 200 4.10 -9.22 10.31
N ARG A 201 3.81 -8.35 9.32
CA ARG A 201 3.29 -7.00 9.63
C ARG A 201 1.93 -7.12 10.28
N HIS A 202 1.59 -6.17 11.16
CA HIS A 202 0.23 -6.05 11.69
C HIS A 202 -0.80 -6.07 10.55
N HIS A 203 -0.54 -5.31 9.49
CA HIS A 203 -1.31 -5.38 8.25
C HIS A 203 -0.45 -4.98 7.04
N SER A 204 -0.80 -5.52 5.90
CA SER A 204 -0.24 -5.18 4.59
C SER A 204 -1.26 -4.44 3.74
N ILE A 205 -2.54 -4.62 4.05
CA ILE A 205 -3.67 -3.98 3.38
C ILE A 205 -4.68 -3.52 4.44
N ALA A 206 -5.09 -2.25 4.39
CA ALA A 206 -6.24 -1.72 5.11
C ALA A 206 -7.40 -1.47 4.13
N VAL A 207 -8.56 -2.04 4.40
CA VAL A 207 -9.78 -1.85 3.59
C VAL A 207 -10.73 -0.95 4.36
N ALA A 208 -10.97 0.26 3.84
CA ALA A 208 -11.88 1.24 4.44
C ALA A 208 -13.18 1.34 3.63
N ALA A 209 -14.30 1.34 4.32
CA ALA A 209 -15.63 1.47 3.71
C ALA A 209 -16.56 2.30 4.61
N THR A 210 -17.48 3.01 3.98
CA THR A 210 -18.59 3.68 4.68
C THR A 210 -19.63 2.64 5.09
N LYS A 211 -20.23 2.79 6.30
CA LYS A 211 -21.39 2.03 6.70
C LYS A 211 -22.66 2.69 6.12
N GLY A 212 -23.60 1.88 5.69
CA GLY A 212 -24.84 2.36 5.07
C GLY A 212 -24.66 2.68 3.59
N LEU A 213 -24.68 3.96 3.21
CA LEU A 213 -24.50 4.34 1.80
C LEU A 213 -23.04 4.17 1.37
N ALA A 214 -22.79 3.22 0.48
CA ALA A 214 -21.46 2.86 0.04
C ALA A 214 -20.85 3.94 -0.87
N MET A 215 -20.00 4.82 -0.31
CA MET A 215 -19.31 5.90 -1.01
C MET A 215 -17.80 5.73 -0.97
N ASP A 216 -17.11 6.26 -1.99
CA ASP A 216 -15.66 6.35 -2.05
C ASP A 216 -15.27 7.81 -2.33
N PRO A 217 -14.78 8.55 -1.32
CA PRO A 217 -14.42 9.96 -1.46
C PRO A 217 -13.05 10.18 -2.13
N PHE A 218 -12.32 9.12 -2.45
CA PHE A 218 -11.01 9.20 -3.10
C PHE A 218 -11.10 8.86 -4.58
N THR A 219 -10.38 9.63 -5.39
CA THR A 219 -10.24 9.38 -6.83
C THR A 219 -9.06 8.46 -7.14
N THR A 220 -8.11 8.36 -6.23
CA THR A 220 -6.92 7.53 -6.31
C THR A 220 -7.23 6.06 -6.05
N LYS A 221 -6.39 5.16 -6.60
CA LYS A 221 -6.55 3.71 -6.43
C LYS A 221 -6.31 3.27 -4.98
N ILE A 222 -5.42 3.96 -4.28
CA ILE A 222 -5.16 3.80 -2.85
C ILE A 222 -5.50 5.11 -2.11
N GLN A 223 -5.84 5.01 -0.85
CA GLN A 223 -6.01 6.18 0.01
C GLN A 223 -4.65 6.62 0.55
N HIS A 224 -3.82 5.67 1.04
CA HIS A 224 -2.44 5.94 1.40
C HIS A 224 -1.50 4.75 1.11
N LEU A 225 -0.22 5.09 0.99
CA LEU A 225 0.93 4.20 1.12
C LEU A 225 1.60 4.52 2.44
N GLU A 226 1.81 3.50 3.28
CA GLU A 226 2.61 3.62 4.51
C GLU A 226 4.02 3.09 4.28
N MET A 227 4.99 3.72 4.92
CA MET A 227 6.34 3.22 5.12
C MET A 227 6.76 3.39 6.58
N GLN A 228 7.44 2.38 7.12
CA GLN A 228 7.88 2.39 8.52
C GLN A 228 9.28 2.98 8.65
N ALA A 229 9.42 4.07 9.41
CA ALA A 229 10.69 4.66 9.79
C ALA A 229 11.42 3.83 10.86
N ALA A 230 12.75 3.90 10.88
CA ALA A 230 13.55 3.18 11.86
C ALA A 230 13.41 3.77 13.27
N THR A 231 13.26 5.07 13.41
CA THR A 231 13.17 5.76 14.71
C THR A 231 12.05 6.80 14.76
N LEU A 232 11.59 7.11 15.98
CA LEU A 232 10.65 8.22 16.19
C LEU A 232 11.23 9.58 15.77
N ASN A 233 12.55 9.76 15.88
CA ASN A 233 13.21 10.98 15.42
C ASN A 233 13.05 11.16 13.91
N ASP A 234 13.12 10.08 13.13
CA ASP A 234 12.92 10.13 11.68
C ASP A 234 11.52 10.64 11.32
N ILE A 235 10.47 10.28 12.11
CA ILE A 235 9.12 10.81 11.95
C ILE A 235 9.11 12.34 12.14
N GLY A 236 9.69 12.83 13.24
CA GLY A 236 9.73 14.26 13.54
C GLY A 236 10.48 15.07 12.47
N GLU A 237 11.62 14.56 12.03
CA GLU A 237 12.45 15.20 11.00
C GLU A 237 11.77 15.17 9.61
N ALA A 238 11.16 14.08 9.21
CA ALA A 238 10.42 13.99 7.94
C ALA A 238 9.20 14.93 7.96
N TYR A 239 8.45 14.96 9.07
CA TYR A 239 7.33 15.89 9.25
C TYR A 239 7.79 17.36 9.09
N ARG A 240 8.89 17.74 9.75
CA ARG A 240 9.47 19.08 9.65
C ARG A 240 9.86 19.42 8.20
N ARG A 241 10.62 18.50 7.54
CA ARG A 241 11.06 18.70 6.14
C ARG A 241 9.88 18.83 5.18
N CYS A 242 8.87 17.98 5.27
CA CYS A 242 7.68 18.07 4.42
C CYS A 242 7.00 19.44 4.55
N ARG A 243 6.88 19.97 5.76
CA ARG A 243 6.30 21.30 6.01
C ARG A 243 7.16 22.43 5.45
N GLU A 244 8.48 22.40 5.68
CA GLU A 244 9.43 23.39 5.16
C GLU A 244 9.47 23.42 3.64
N LEU A 245 9.31 22.26 3.00
CA LEU A 245 9.21 22.13 1.54
C LEU A 245 7.84 22.54 0.97
N GLY A 246 6.87 22.84 1.83
CA GLY A 246 5.53 23.30 1.45
C GLY A 246 4.57 22.17 1.07
N PHE A 247 4.86 20.92 1.44
CA PHE A 247 3.91 19.81 1.25
C PHE A 247 2.80 19.87 2.28
N LYS A 248 1.56 19.62 1.84
CA LYS A 248 0.40 19.58 2.73
C LYS A 248 0.49 18.38 3.67
N ILE A 249 0.22 18.61 4.94
CA ILE A 249 0.03 17.55 5.94
C ILE A 249 -1.47 17.27 6.06
N ALA A 250 -1.87 16.08 5.62
CA ALA A 250 -3.26 15.66 5.69
C ALA A 250 -3.68 15.40 7.15
N MET A 251 -2.83 14.68 7.90
CA MET A 251 -3.03 14.44 9.33
C MET A 251 -1.72 14.66 10.08
N ALA A 252 -1.79 15.43 11.16
CA ALA A 252 -0.68 15.69 12.06
C ALA A 252 -0.23 14.39 12.76
N VAL A 253 0.92 14.45 13.43
CA VAL A 253 1.44 13.30 14.20
C VAL A 253 0.40 12.81 15.21
N GLY A 254 0.23 11.50 15.27
CA GLY A 254 -0.68 10.83 16.18
C GLY A 254 -0.30 9.36 16.37
N GLN A 255 -1.08 8.65 17.18
CA GLN A 255 -0.89 7.22 17.41
C GLN A 255 -2.17 6.45 17.15
N HIS A 256 -2.10 5.40 16.34
CA HIS A 256 -3.22 4.53 16.03
C HIS A 256 -3.66 3.67 17.22
N THR A 257 -4.95 3.28 17.22
CA THR A 257 -5.52 2.45 18.28
C THR A 257 -5.18 0.97 18.13
N ASN A 258 -5.07 0.50 16.89
CA ASN A 258 -4.94 -0.91 16.56
C ASN A 258 -3.48 -1.41 16.68
N ASP A 259 -2.56 -0.85 15.91
CA ASP A 259 -1.16 -1.30 15.82
C ASP A 259 -0.17 -0.42 16.58
N ARG A 260 -0.67 0.59 17.30
CA ARG A 260 0.12 1.55 18.08
C ARG A 260 1.13 2.38 17.29
N ASP A 261 1.04 2.33 15.97
CA ASP A 261 1.93 3.09 15.11
C ASP A 261 1.82 4.60 15.38
N VAL A 262 2.97 5.25 15.52
CA VAL A 262 3.06 6.72 15.64
C VAL A 262 3.41 7.28 14.28
N SER A 263 2.47 7.94 13.63
CA SER A 263 2.61 8.33 12.23
C SER A 263 2.11 9.75 11.94
N PHE A 264 2.41 10.25 10.75
CA PHE A 264 1.77 11.41 10.15
C PHE A 264 1.47 11.14 8.67
N TYR A 265 0.58 11.92 8.10
CA TYR A 265 0.17 11.77 6.70
C TYR A 265 0.47 13.04 5.91
N ALA A 266 1.32 12.94 4.89
CA ALA A 266 1.54 13.99 3.91
C ALA A 266 0.76 13.70 2.62
N VAL A 267 0.33 14.75 1.91
CA VAL A 267 -0.30 14.60 0.59
C VAL A 267 0.81 14.44 -0.45
N SER A 268 0.83 13.29 -1.12
CA SER A 268 1.79 13.04 -2.20
C SER A 268 1.52 13.94 -3.41
N PRO A 269 2.50 14.15 -4.31
CA PRO A 269 2.26 14.88 -5.54
C PRO A 269 1.14 14.31 -6.42
N SER A 270 0.81 13.03 -6.30
CA SER A 270 -0.29 12.37 -7.04
C SER A 270 -1.61 12.30 -6.28
N GLY A 271 -1.71 12.93 -5.10
CA GLY A 271 -2.95 13.15 -4.36
C GLY A 271 -3.37 12.04 -3.40
N PHE A 272 -2.75 10.86 -3.43
CA PHE A 272 -2.91 9.90 -2.34
C PHE A 272 -2.05 10.32 -1.14
N TYR A 273 -2.39 9.85 0.06
CA TYR A 273 -1.61 10.17 1.24
C TYR A 273 -0.40 9.25 1.36
N PHE A 274 0.67 9.81 1.87
CA PHE A 274 1.87 9.09 2.24
C PHE A 274 1.99 9.13 3.76
N GLU A 275 1.85 7.96 4.37
CA GLU A 275 2.00 7.79 5.80
C GLU A 275 3.45 7.40 6.10
N LEU A 276 4.07 8.08 7.03
CA LEU A 276 5.34 7.65 7.61
C LEU A 276 5.09 7.33 9.07
N GLY A 277 5.29 6.05 9.43
CA GLY A 277 4.99 5.49 10.72
C GLY A 277 6.20 4.95 11.46
N TRP A 278 6.09 4.77 12.77
CA TRP A 278 7.12 4.20 13.63
C TRP A 278 6.51 3.32 14.72
N SER A 279 7.17 2.17 14.97
CA SER A 279 6.81 1.24 16.05
C SER A 279 5.44 0.59 15.90
N SER A 280 5.01 0.33 14.65
CA SER A 280 3.86 -0.53 14.44
C SER A 280 4.08 -1.89 15.10
N GLU A 281 3.10 -2.33 15.89
CA GLU A 281 3.12 -3.68 16.45
C GLU A 281 3.20 -4.69 15.31
N SER A 282 4.12 -5.62 15.42
CA SER A 282 4.25 -6.73 14.51
C SER A 282 4.38 -7.99 15.32
N ASP A 283 3.61 -9.00 14.97
CA ASP A 283 3.69 -10.27 15.65
C ASP A 283 4.49 -11.27 14.82
N SER A 284 5.60 -11.73 15.36
CA SER A 284 6.35 -12.85 14.82
C SER A 284 5.69 -14.20 15.14
N GLU A 285 4.73 -14.26 16.07
CA GLU A 285 4.08 -15.48 16.54
C GLU A 285 2.57 -15.54 16.15
N ALA A 286 2.24 -15.08 14.98
CA ALA A 286 0.91 -14.74 14.46
C ALA A 286 -0.19 -15.84 14.45
N GLU A 287 0.00 -17.01 15.04
CA GLU A 287 -1.11 -18.00 15.16
C GLU A 287 -2.15 -17.57 16.19
N ALA A 288 -1.80 -16.74 17.16
CA ALA A 288 -2.63 -16.34 18.31
C ALA A 288 -3.06 -14.86 18.31
N TRP A 289 -2.98 -14.15 17.16
CA TRP A 289 -3.37 -12.74 17.12
C TRP A 289 -4.87 -12.57 17.43
N PRO A 290 -5.22 -11.87 18.53
CA PRO A 290 -6.62 -11.65 18.87
C PRO A 290 -7.25 -10.64 17.91
N VAL A 291 -8.21 -11.09 17.11
CA VAL A 291 -8.98 -10.19 16.25
C VAL A 291 -9.97 -9.41 17.12
N VAL A 292 -9.75 -8.10 17.25
CA VAL A 292 -10.60 -7.21 18.05
C VAL A 292 -11.18 -6.07 17.21
N THR A 293 -12.20 -5.38 17.73
CA THR A 293 -12.74 -4.17 17.11
C THR A 293 -12.42 -2.97 17.99
N HIS A 294 -11.58 -2.10 17.48
CA HIS A 294 -11.23 -0.82 18.11
C HIS A 294 -12.29 0.25 17.81
N LYS A 295 -12.42 1.22 18.70
CA LYS A 295 -13.28 2.41 18.51
C LYS A 295 -12.40 3.64 18.35
N GLY A 296 -12.56 4.32 17.19
CA GLY A 296 -11.73 5.45 16.81
C GLY A 296 -10.39 5.03 16.20
N ILE A 297 -9.92 5.79 15.22
CA ILE A 297 -8.66 5.52 14.50
C ILE A 297 -7.45 5.76 15.40
N SER A 298 -7.54 6.76 16.31
CA SER A 298 -6.38 7.25 17.05
C SER A 298 -6.58 7.26 18.55
N VAL A 299 -5.55 6.87 19.27
CA VAL A 299 -5.44 7.08 20.73
C VAL A 299 -5.29 8.56 21.02
N TRP A 300 -4.46 9.25 20.22
CA TRP A 300 -4.24 10.69 20.27
C TRP A 300 -3.70 11.17 18.91
N GLY A 301 -3.78 12.47 18.66
CA GLY A 301 -3.26 13.09 17.45
C GLY A 301 -4.11 12.86 16.21
N HIS A 302 -3.46 12.69 15.05
CA HIS A 302 -4.05 12.53 13.71
C HIS A 302 -5.14 13.53 13.37
N LYS A 303 -4.97 14.77 13.84
CA LYS A 303 -5.91 15.85 13.51
C LYS A 303 -5.65 16.32 12.08
N PRO A 304 -6.70 16.53 11.25
CA PRO A 304 -6.53 17.18 9.95
C PRO A 304 -5.83 18.54 10.15
N LEU A 305 -4.75 18.78 9.41
CA LEU A 305 -3.96 20.00 9.58
C LEU A 305 -4.16 20.98 8.43
N ASP A 306 -3.84 20.58 7.20
CA ASP A 306 -3.87 21.48 6.03
C ASP A 306 -5.09 21.23 5.12
N GLN A 307 -6.12 20.56 5.63
CA GLN A 307 -7.35 20.31 4.89
C GLN A 307 -8.21 21.56 4.83
N THR A 308 -8.35 22.12 3.64
CA THR A 308 -9.21 23.31 3.40
C THR A 308 -10.70 22.93 3.30
N PHE A 309 -11.57 23.94 3.37
CA PHE A 309 -13.00 23.74 3.07
C PHE A 309 -13.21 23.24 1.65
N GLY A 310 -12.41 23.70 0.67
CA GLY A 310 -12.43 23.23 -0.70
C GLY A 310 -12.09 21.73 -0.83
N ASP A 311 -11.10 21.24 -0.07
CA ASP A 311 -10.73 19.83 -0.05
C ASP A 311 -11.89 18.96 0.49
N LYS A 312 -12.56 19.40 1.55
CA LYS A 312 -13.75 18.72 2.11
C LYS A 312 -14.92 18.68 1.11
N LEU A 313 -15.18 19.79 0.45
CA LEU A 313 -16.24 19.87 -0.57
C LEU A 313 -15.89 18.96 -1.78
N ALA A 314 -14.64 18.90 -2.21
CA ALA A 314 -14.17 18.01 -3.27
C ALA A 314 -14.35 16.53 -2.87
N GLN A 315 -13.95 16.14 -1.68
CA GLN A 315 -14.15 14.77 -1.16
C GLN A 315 -15.63 14.39 -1.09
N MET A 316 -16.50 15.30 -0.64
CA MET A 316 -17.94 15.06 -0.63
C MET A 316 -18.49 14.87 -2.05
N ARG A 317 -18.09 15.72 -3.01
CA ARG A 317 -18.49 15.59 -4.42
C ARG A 317 -18.02 14.28 -5.03
N TYR A 318 -16.77 13.85 -4.75
CA TYR A 318 -16.25 12.57 -5.22
C TYR A 318 -16.99 11.38 -4.58
N GLY A 319 -17.30 11.47 -3.30
CA GLY A 319 -18.13 10.47 -2.61
C GLY A 319 -19.48 10.30 -3.27
N VAL A 320 -20.20 11.40 -3.53
CA VAL A 320 -21.50 11.36 -4.24
C VAL A 320 -21.34 10.84 -5.67
N ALA A 321 -20.35 11.33 -6.42
CA ALA A 321 -20.10 10.88 -7.78
C ALA A 321 -19.76 9.38 -7.86
N SER A 322 -19.14 8.84 -6.81
CA SER A 322 -18.82 7.42 -6.74
C SER A 322 -20.05 6.52 -6.78
N LEU A 323 -21.21 7.00 -6.33
CA LEU A 323 -22.47 6.22 -6.35
C LEU A 323 -22.91 5.84 -7.77
N PHE A 324 -22.53 6.65 -8.74
CA PHE A 324 -22.87 6.46 -10.18
C PHE A 324 -21.75 5.77 -10.96
N ARG A 325 -20.64 5.43 -10.32
CA ARG A 325 -19.48 4.80 -10.92
C ARG A 325 -19.46 3.31 -10.62
N THR A 326 -19.32 2.46 -11.65
CA THR A 326 -19.13 1.03 -11.45
C THR A 326 -17.76 0.77 -10.80
N GLU A 327 -17.76 0.06 -9.69
CA GLU A 327 -16.52 -0.42 -9.07
C GLU A 327 -16.26 -1.86 -9.49
N TYR A 328 -15.10 -2.08 -10.09
CA TYR A 328 -14.68 -3.38 -10.57
C TYR A 328 -14.34 -4.31 -9.41
N SER A 329 -14.77 -5.56 -9.53
CA SER A 329 -14.32 -6.67 -8.71
C SER A 329 -14.00 -7.85 -9.63
N PRO A 330 -12.88 -8.55 -9.47
CA PRO A 330 -12.55 -9.70 -10.31
C PRO A 330 -13.46 -10.90 -10.05
N PHE A 331 -14.09 -10.99 -8.86
CA PHE A 331 -15.08 -12.02 -8.48
C PHE A 331 -15.91 -11.59 -7.27
#